data_faf1a5d236bd36ac78ad404a2f42841b
#
_entry.id   faf1a5d236bd36ac78ad404a2f42841b
#
_cell.length_a   1.000
_cell.length_b   1.000
_cell.length_c   1.000
_cell.angle_alpha   90.00
_cell.angle_beta   90.00
_cell.angle_gamma   90.00
#
_symmetry.space_group_name_H-M   'P 1'
#
loop_
_entity.id
_entity.type
_entity.pdbx_description
1 polymer ?
#
loop_
_entity_poly.entity_id
_entity_poly.type
_entity_poly.pdbx_seq_one_letter_code
_entity_poly.pdbx_strand_id
1 'polypeptide(L)'
;MRRAYLAASLVLVVSTAAAQHRHPPEDQALHEKFYSTWYMPDNPNSSCCNDADCYPTEIKYVGGNIYARRREDGKYILIPPRKVERNRDNPDGRNHLCAPPPNSFQPADAVFCFSLGGGT
;
A
#
# COMPACT_ATOMS: atom_id res chain seq x y z
N MET A 1 12.10 1.05 67.95
CA MET A 1 12.35 0.36 66.69
C MET A 1 11.35 0.90 65.66
N ARG A 2 11.83 1.70 64.75
CA ARG A 2 10.99 2.24 63.66
C ARG A 2 11.17 1.35 62.43
N ARG A 3 10.11 0.69 62.02
CA ARG A 3 10.12 -0.08 60.76
C ARG A 3 9.77 0.88 59.62
N ALA A 4 10.77 1.12 58.76
CA ALA A 4 10.56 1.86 57.54
C ALA A 4 9.97 0.91 56.45
N TYR A 5 8.76 1.19 55.98
CA TYR A 5 8.16 0.51 54.84
C TYR A 5 8.61 1.24 53.59
N LEU A 6 9.47 0.60 52.82
CA LEU A 6 9.81 1.03 51.46
C LEU A 6 8.65 0.67 50.55
N ALA A 7 7.86 1.65 50.14
CA ALA A 7 6.87 1.49 49.11
C ALA A 7 7.57 1.53 47.74
N ALA A 8 7.71 0.36 47.11
CA ALA A 8 8.19 0.27 45.73
C ALA A 8 7.05 0.67 44.80
N SER A 9 7.13 1.87 44.21
CA SER A 9 6.22 2.31 43.19
C SER A 9 6.57 1.61 41.88
N LEU A 10 5.70 0.69 41.44
CA LEU A 10 5.80 0.02 40.15
C LEU A 10 5.29 1.00 39.08
N VAL A 11 6.20 1.61 38.33
CA VAL A 11 5.86 2.44 37.19
C VAL A 11 5.55 1.50 36.03
N LEU A 12 4.27 1.37 35.73
CA LEU A 12 3.80 0.66 34.53
C LEU A 12 4.09 1.56 33.31
N VAL A 13 5.13 1.24 32.59
CA VAL A 13 5.37 1.86 31.28
C VAL A 13 4.42 1.20 30.29
N VAL A 14 3.30 1.86 30.00
CA VAL A 14 2.43 1.46 28.92
C VAL A 14 3.06 1.88 27.61
N SER A 15 3.74 0.95 26.95
CA SER A 15 4.20 1.15 25.57
C SER A 15 2.97 1.13 24.67
N THR A 16 2.52 2.31 24.26
CA THR A 16 1.57 2.42 23.15
C THR A 16 2.31 2.03 21.88
N ALA A 17 2.12 0.79 21.43
CA ALA A 17 2.51 0.39 20.09
C ALA A 17 1.66 1.19 19.11
N ALA A 18 2.17 2.31 18.61
CA ALA A 18 1.58 2.98 17.47
C ALA A 18 1.56 1.97 16.31
N ALA A 19 0.39 1.74 15.71
CA ALA A 19 0.28 0.96 14.49
C ALA A 19 1.09 1.69 13.41
N GLN A 20 2.34 1.26 13.22
CA GLN A 20 3.21 1.83 12.20
C GLN A 20 2.71 1.35 10.85
N HIS A 21 2.37 2.30 9.98
CA HIS A 21 2.19 2.04 8.57
C HIS A 21 3.45 1.36 8.04
N ARG A 22 3.32 0.12 7.60
CA ARG A 22 4.46 -0.74 7.27
C ARG A 22 4.90 -0.51 5.83
N HIS A 23 5.37 0.69 5.54
CA HIS A 23 6.18 0.90 4.35
C HIS A 23 7.65 0.74 4.72
N PRO A 24 8.47 0.08 3.90
CA PRO A 24 9.91 0.18 4.02
C PRO A 24 10.31 1.66 4.05
N PRO A 25 11.34 2.07 4.80
CA PRO A 25 11.77 3.47 4.87
C PRO A 25 12.02 4.11 3.50
N GLU A 26 12.51 3.34 2.53
CA GLU A 26 12.73 3.77 1.15
C GLU A 26 11.43 4.11 0.38
N ASP A 27 10.31 3.53 0.77
CA ASP A 27 9.02 3.76 0.12
C ASP A 27 8.22 4.90 0.79
N GLN A 28 8.69 5.42 1.92
CA GLN A 28 8.02 6.52 2.63
C GLN A 28 7.85 7.76 1.75
N ALA A 29 8.87 8.12 1.00
CA ALA A 29 8.83 9.27 0.10
C ALA A 29 7.85 9.06 -1.07
N LEU A 30 7.72 7.83 -1.57
CA LEU A 30 6.72 7.47 -2.58
C LEU A 30 5.31 7.61 -2.01
N HIS A 31 5.09 7.13 -0.79
CA HIS A 31 3.79 7.26 -0.14
C HIS A 31 3.37 8.73 0.00
N GLU A 32 4.25 9.56 0.53
CA GLU A 32 3.94 10.97 0.81
C GLU A 32 3.70 11.80 -0.46
N LYS A 33 4.45 11.56 -1.53
CA LYS A 33 4.44 12.40 -2.72
C LYS A 33 3.63 11.83 -3.89
N PHE A 34 3.55 10.53 -3.99
CA PHE A 34 2.92 9.86 -5.12
C PHE A 34 1.60 9.20 -4.76
N TYR A 35 1.58 8.29 -3.79
CA TYR A 35 0.36 7.56 -3.45
C TYR A 35 -0.70 8.43 -2.76
N SER A 36 -0.30 9.36 -1.92
CA SER A 36 -1.22 10.22 -1.18
C SER A 36 -2.05 11.15 -2.06
N THR A 37 -1.56 11.46 -3.26
CA THR A 37 -2.21 12.33 -4.23
C THR A 37 -2.90 11.58 -5.37
N TRP A 38 -2.94 10.26 -5.28
CA TRP A 38 -3.46 9.41 -6.36
C TRP A 38 -4.90 9.00 -6.08
N TYR A 39 -5.79 9.42 -6.99
CA TYR A 39 -7.21 9.11 -6.95
C TYR A 39 -7.58 8.14 -8.06
N MET A 40 -8.63 7.35 -7.83
CA MET A 40 -9.08 6.35 -8.79
C MET A 40 -9.46 6.99 -10.12
N PRO A 41 -8.96 6.48 -11.26
CA PRO A 41 -9.31 7.05 -12.57
C PRO A 41 -10.79 6.90 -12.92
N ASP A 42 -11.45 5.88 -12.40
CA ASP A 42 -12.88 5.62 -12.59
C ASP A 42 -13.77 6.18 -11.47
N ASN A 43 -13.18 6.71 -10.39
CA ASN A 43 -13.88 7.37 -9.30
C ASN A 43 -12.97 8.42 -8.63
N PRO A 44 -12.88 9.64 -9.21
CA PRO A 44 -11.92 10.66 -8.76
C PRO A 44 -12.10 11.15 -7.32
N ASN A 45 -13.20 10.83 -6.65
CA ASN A 45 -13.45 11.17 -5.25
C ASN A 45 -12.88 10.13 -4.27
N SER A 46 -12.37 9.01 -4.77
CA SER A 46 -11.81 7.94 -3.95
C SER A 46 -10.30 7.86 -4.13
N SER A 47 -9.58 7.84 -3.01
CA SER A 47 -8.13 7.62 -3.02
C SER A 47 -7.80 6.20 -3.46
N CYS A 48 -6.72 6.05 -4.23
CA CYS A 48 -6.17 4.75 -4.60
C CYS A 48 -5.58 4.01 -3.41
N CYS A 49 -4.95 4.74 -2.49
CA CYS A 49 -4.20 4.18 -1.39
C CYS A 49 -4.91 4.40 -0.07
N ASN A 50 -5.29 3.30 0.58
CA ASN A 50 -5.66 3.26 1.98
C ASN A 50 -4.46 2.75 2.78
N ASP A 51 -3.56 3.67 3.13
CA ASP A 51 -2.41 3.48 4.02
C ASP A 51 -1.33 2.47 3.58
N ALA A 52 -1.67 1.28 3.08
CA ALA A 52 -0.68 0.24 2.78
C ALA A 52 -0.98 -0.55 1.50
N ASP A 53 -1.97 -0.14 0.73
CA ASP A 53 -2.47 -0.94 -0.39
C ASP A 53 -1.75 -0.68 -1.72
N CYS A 54 -0.84 0.30 -1.76
CA CYS A 54 -0.08 0.66 -2.95
C CYS A 54 1.39 0.27 -2.83
N TYR A 55 1.93 -0.28 -3.91
CA TYR A 55 3.33 -0.72 -3.95
C TYR A 55 3.84 -0.85 -5.40
N PRO A 56 5.16 -0.76 -5.62
CA PRO A 56 5.75 -1.11 -6.89
C PRO A 56 5.60 -2.60 -7.18
N THR A 57 5.37 -2.97 -8.46
CA THR A 57 5.17 -4.36 -8.81
C THR A 57 5.63 -4.70 -10.23
N GLU A 58 5.81 -5.98 -10.48
CA GLU A 58 6.05 -6.54 -11.79
C GLU A 58 4.76 -6.81 -12.54
N ILE A 59 4.82 -6.75 -13.87
CA ILE A 59 3.68 -7.01 -14.73
C ILE A 59 3.98 -8.08 -15.77
N LYS A 60 2.90 -8.66 -16.32
CA LYS A 60 2.91 -9.50 -17.52
C LYS A 60 1.85 -9.01 -18.49
N TYR A 61 2.11 -9.18 -19.77
CA TYR A 61 1.10 -9.03 -20.80
C TYR A 61 0.67 -10.43 -21.27
N VAL A 62 -0.63 -10.68 -21.20
CA VAL A 62 -1.23 -11.94 -21.70
C VAL A 62 -2.43 -11.59 -22.56
N GLY A 63 -2.37 -11.90 -23.85
CA GLY A 63 -3.46 -11.61 -24.79
C GLY A 63 -3.83 -10.12 -24.84
N GLY A 64 -2.87 -9.22 -24.69
CA GLY A 64 -3.12 -7.77 -24.68
C GLY A 64 -3.60 -7.22 -23.34
N ASN A 65 -3.82 -8.07 -22.34
CA ASN A 65 -4.20 -7.66 -20.99
C ASN A 65 -2.99 -7.50 -20.10
N ILE A 66 -3.08 -6.58 -19.13
CA ILE A 66 -2.06 -6.37 -18.10
C ILE A 66 -2.43 -7.20 -16.87
N TYR A 67 -1.46 -7.96 -16.39
CA TYR A 67 -1.52 -8.66 -15.11
C TYR A 67 -0.42 -8.12 -14.21
N ALA A 68 -0.77 -7.71 -13.00
CA ALA A 68 0.18 -7.20 -12.02
C ALA A 68 0.30 -8.16 -10.84
N ARG A 69 1.51 -8.29 -10.32
CA ARG A 69 1.81 -9.21 -9.22
C ARG A 69 1.38 -8.60 -7.89
N ARG A 70 0.46 -9.28 -7.21
CA ARG A 70 0.05 -8.92 -5.85
C ARG A 70 1.13 -9.34 -4.86
N ARG A 71 1.56 -8.44 -3.97
CA ARG A 71 2.70 -8.67 -3.08
C ARG A 71 2.43 -9.73 -2.00
N GLU A 72 1.19 -9.86 -1.52
CA GLU A 72 0.85 -10.72 -0.39
C GLU A 72 0.98 -12.20 -0.72
N ASP A 73 0.60 -12.60 -1.92
CA ASP A 73 0.61 -14.02 -2.35
C ASP A 73 1.41 -14.28 -3.65
N GLY A 74 1.94 -13.23 -4.27
CA GLY A 74 2.68 -13.33 -5.52
C GLY A 74 1.86 -13.68 -6.74
N LYS A 75 0.54 -13.69 -6.64
CA LYS A 75 -0.34 -13.96 -7.78
C LYS A 75 -0.42 -12.76 -8.71
N TYR A 76 -0.42 -13.05 -10.01
CA TYR A 76 -0.70 -12.04 -11.03
C TYR A 76 -2.20 -11.90 -11.21
N ILE A 77 -2.71 -10.71 -10.97
CA ILE A 77 -4.13 -10.38 -11.08
C ILE A 77 -4.39 -9.49 -12.29
N LEU A 78 -5.51 -9.73 -12.96
CA LEU A 78 -5.92 -8.95 -14.13
C LEU A 78 -6.19 -7.50 -13.73
N ILE A 79 -5.60 -6.57 -14.45
CA ILE A 79 -5.86 -5.14 -14.28
C ILE A 79 -6.97 -4.70 -15.26
N PRO A 80 -8.14 -4.32 -14.76
CA PRO A 80 -9.17 -3.78 -15.62
C PRO A 80 -8.71 -2.49 -16.31
N PRO A 81 -8.98 -2.29 -17.61
CA PRO A 81 -8.56 -1.07 -18.32
C PRO A 81 -9.01 0.23 -17.66
N ARG A 82 -10.18 0.26 -17.03
CA ARG A 82 -10.70 1.43 -16.32
C ARG A 82 -9.88 1.83 -15.08
N LYS A 83 -9.05 0.91 -14.56
CA LYS A 83 -8.20 1.13 -13.39
C LYS A 83 -6.77 1.57 -13.77
N VAL A 84 -6.45 1.58 -15.05
CA VAL A 84 -5.12 1.97 -15.54
C VAL A 84 -5.03 3.48 -15.60
N GLU A 85 -4.15 4.05 -14.78
CA GLU A 85 -3.79 5.46 -14.87
C GLU A 85 -2.67 5.65 -15.89
N ARG A 86 -2.93 6.45 -16.93
CA ARG A 86 -2.00 6.66 -18.03
C ARG A 86 -1.29 8.01 -18.00
N ASN A 87 -1.78 8.95 -17.18
CA ASN A 87 -1.35 10.33 -17.18
C ASN A 87 -0.54 10.72 -15.93
N ARG A 88 -0.04 9.74 -15.20
CA ARG A 88 0.82 10.00 -14.04
C ARG A 88 2.27 9.64 -14.36
N ASP A 89 3.14 10.57 -13.99
CA ASP A 89 4.57 10.32 -13.98
C ASP A 89 4.93 9.54 -12.72
N ASN A 90 5.35 8.30 -12.90
CA ASN A 90 5.83 7.48 -11.81
C ASN A 90 7.25 7.92 -11.45
N PRO A 91 7.51 8.41 -10.23
CA PRO A 91 8.77 9.06 -9.89
C PRO A 91 9.97 8.11 -9.94
N ASP A 92 9.74 6.81 -9.83
CA ASP A 92 10.76 5.77 -9.89
C ASP A 92 10.77 4.99 -11.21
N GLY A 93 9.91 5.33 -12.16
CA GLY A 93 9.78 4.66 -13.46
C GLY A 93 9.18 3.25 -13.38
N ARG A 94 8.81 2.77 -12.20
CA ARG A 94 8.23 1.43 -12.00
C ARG A 94 6.72 1.43 -12.19
N ASN A 95 6.14 0.23 -12.38
CA ASN A 95 4.70 0.03 -12.30
C ASN A 95 4.24 0.02 -10.84
N HIS A 96 3.08 0.59 -10.57
CA HIS A 96 2.52 0.64 -9.22
C HIS A 96 1.11 0.07 -9.19
N LEU A 97 0.84 -0.80 -8.23
CA LEU A 97 -0.45 -1.42 -8.00
C LEU A 97 -1.00 -0.98 -6.65
N CYS A 98 -2.29 -0.61 -6.65
CA CYS A 98 -3.06 -0.46 -5.42
C CYS A 98 -4.16 -1.52 -5.42
N ALA A 99 -4.04 -2.48 -4.52
CA ALA A 99 -4.98 -3.58 -4.39
C ALA A 99 -5.06 -4.03 -2.93
N PRO A 100 -6.24 -4.46 -2.46
CA PRO A 100 -6.38 -4.99 -1.11
C PRO A 100 -5.68 -6.35 -0.99
N PRO A 101 -5.31 -6.76 0.23
CA PRO A 101 -4.82 -8.12 0.47
C PRO A 101 -5.90 -9.16 0.19
N PRO A 102 -5.53 -10.41 -0.17
CA PRO A 102 -6.47 -11.44 -0.60
C PRO A 102 -7.47 -11.89 0.48
N ASN A 103 -7.16 -11.63 1.74
CA ASN A 103 -8.00 -11.96 2.90
C ASN A 103 -8.85 -10.78 3.39
N SER A 104 -8.98 -9.74 2.59
CA SER A 104 -9.84 -8.59 2.89
C SER A 104 -11.31 -8.88 2.58
N PHE A 105 -12.21 -7.95 2.95
CA PHE A 105 -13.63 -8.02 2.58
C PHE A 105 -13.90 -7.72 1.10
N GLN A 106 -12.89 -7.29 0.36
CA GLN A 106 -12.98 -7.03 -1.06
C GLN A 106 -12.89 -8.35 -1.86
N PRO A 107 -13.42 -8.37 -3.10
CA PRO A 107 -13.22 -9.52 -3.99
C PRO A 107 -11.74 -9.89 -4.16
N ALA A 108 -11.45 -11.17 -4.35
CA ALA A 108 -10.08 -11.68 -4.43
C ALA A 108 -9.25 -11.09 -5.59
N ASP A 109 -9.91 -10.56 -6.61
CA ASP A 109 -9.31 -9.93 -7.80
C ASP A 109 -9.47 -8.40 -7.82
N ALA A 110 -9.85 -7.79 -6.68
CA ALA A 110 -10.07 -6.36 -6.60
C ALA A 110 -8.78 -5.56 -6.88
N VAL A 111 -8.94 -4.53 -7.70
CA VAL A 111 -7.90 -3.54 -8.03
C VAL A 111 -8.47 -2.15 -7.78
N PHE A 112 -7.80 -1.35 -6.99
CA PHE A 112 -8.18 0.05 -6.79
C PHE A 112 -7.62 0.94 -7.90
N CYS A 113 -6.33 0.82 -8.16
CA CYS A 113 -5.62 1.62 -9.16
C CYS A 113 -4.39 0.87 -9.67
N PHE A 114 -4.00 1.22 -10.89
CA PHE A 114 -2.74 0.76 -11.47
C PHE A 114 -2.10 1.88 -12.30
N SER A 115 -0.83 2.13 -12.09
CA SER A 115 -0.06 3.08 -12.88
C SER A 115 1.06 2.36 -13.62
N LEU A 116 1.02 2.45 -14.96
CA LEU A 116 2.04 1.87 -15.83
C LEU A 116 3.30 2.72 -15.76
N GLY A 117 4.43 2.08 -15.47
CA GLY A 117 5.73 2.73 -15.48
C GLY A 117 6.12 3.18 -16.88
N GLY A 118 6.83 4.32 -16.97
CA GLY A 118 7.42 4.84 -18.19
C GLY A 118 8.73 4.14 -18.54
N GLY A 119 9.01 2.97 -17.98
CA GLY A 119 10.25 2.24 -18.20
C GLY A 119 10.39 1.76 -19.63
N THR A 120 11.46 2.15 -20.21
CA THR A 120 12.02 1.46 -21.36
C THR A 120 12.58 0.12 -20.94
#